data_c40c1449d8b8f1818991a491554cca1d
#
_entry.id   c40c1449d8b8f1818991a491554cca1d
#
_cell.length_a   1.000
_cell.length_b   1.000
_cell.length_c   1.000
_cell.angle_alpha   90.00
_cell.angle_beta   90.00
_cell.angle_gamma   90.00
#
_symmetry.space_group_name_H-M   'P 1'
#
loop_
_entity.id
_entity.type
_entity.pdbx_description
1 polymer ?
#
loop_
_entity_poly.entity_id
_entity_poly.type
_entity_poly.pdbx_seq_one_letter_code
_entity_poly.pdbx_strand_id
1 'polypeptide(L)'
;MNYKDPVVLILNITVILVLILLILPTLLNKKEKMRVRISFSVIFLIVIVNCIGNLLIFYFENYHLLGLHFALMGVPFLFGPAIYFYVTEINDTHIKNVVPHIIIPIIAFLGGIIYNFCSPEEKISIMKQMAAGSYLPYNSVNTAVIIIPLYYFVKSKMWLKKFHLNPNDPFYVQKRIRKNWANEFLNYMIFSLFSFLIIATIATYLFHVPQMYLDLIGMPIYFPFIYSVVAVRNNMISKELEMNYVLAKSENDKKLNEQRIDISRDLHDNIGAYANSLIAKIDHISTSDKQLNSNQIKDLKANAENILSLLRQTIWVLNNDKIAAESSFDYVKQYALNIFKNTNIKVSFEENIVTNKILSTTEASNIFRIIQEACQNIMKHSHANKVKISIISTDYFEISVEDNGVGFTK
;
A
#
# COMPACT_ATOMS: atom_id res chain seq x y z
N MET A 1 -40.82 -16.08 35.37
CA MET A 1 -39.53 -16.14 34.72
C MET A 1 -38.75 -14.90 35.15
N ASN A 2 -37.55 -15.01 35.70
CA ASN A 2 -36.81 -13.83 36.19
C ASN A 2 -36.12 -13.18 35.01
N TYR A 3 -36.70 -12.12 34.49
CA TYR A 3 -36.15 -11.39 33.32
C TYR A 3 -34.81 -10.67 33.61
N LYS A 4 -34.45 -10.53 34.89
CA LYS A 4 -33.21 -9.90 35.37
C LYS A 4 -32.07 -10.94 35.43
N ASP A 5 -31.84 -11.65 34.34
CA ASP A 5 -30.68 -12.53 34.25
C ASP A 5 -29.40 -11.70 34.07
N PRO A 6 -28.47 -11.71 35.02
CA PRO A 6 -27.21 -10.96 34.89
C PRO A 6 -26.39 -11.37 33.67
N VAL A 7 -26.56 -12.59 33.17
CA VAL A 7 -25.89 -13.04 31.94
C VAL A 7 -26.36 -12.22 30.74
N VAL A 8 -27.65 -11.92 30.62
CA VAL A 8 -28.22 -11.07 29.56
C VAL A 8 -27.59 -9.65 29.58
N LEU A 9 -27.47 -9.08 30.78
CA LEU A 9 -26.88 -7.77 30.96
C LEU A 9 -25.39 -7.77 30.55
N ILE A 10 -24.63 -8.71 31.09
CA ILE A 10 -23.18 -8.80 30.85
C ILE A 10 -22.90 -8.99 29.34
N LEU A 11 -23.63 -9.89 28.67
CA LEU A 11 -23.44 -10.15 27.24
C LEU A 11 -23.74 -8.90 26.41
N ASN A 12 -24.87 -8.23 26.63
CA ASN A 12 -25.20 -7.02 25.88
C ASN A 12 -24.17 -5.90 26.10
N ILE A 13 -23.76 -5.65 27.36
CA ILE A 13 -22.72 -4.66 27.66
C ILE A 13 -21.41 -5.01 26.97
N THR A 14 -21.01 -6.28 27.02
CA THR A 14 -19.79 -6.76 26.38
C THR A 14 -19.82 -6.52 24.87
N VAL A 15 -20.96 -6.83 24.22
CA VAL A 15 -21.15 -6.56 22.77
C VAL A 15 -21.01 -5.07 22.48
N ILE A 16 -21.70 -4.23 23.22
CA ILE A 16 -21.65 -2.79 23.05
C ILE A 16 -20.22 -2.27 23.17
N LEU A 17 -19.48 -2.68 24.22
CA LEU A 17 -18.09 -2.26 24.43
C LEU A 17 -17.17 -2.71 23.30
N VAL A 18 -17.28 -3.97 22.86
CA VAL A 18 -16.48 -4.48 21.75
C VAL A 18 -16.77 -3.74 20.47
N LEU A 19 -18.05 -3.46 20.15
CA LEU A 19 -18.41 -2.73 18.96
C LEU A 19 -17.91 -1.27 18.99
N ILE A 20 -17.95 -0.60 20.16
CA ILE A 20 -17.35 0.74 20.32
C ILE A 20 -15.85 0.69 20.08
N LEU A 21 -15.14 -0.32 20.62
CA LEU A 21 -13.71 -0.51 20.40
C LEU A 21 -13.35 -0.76 18.93
N LEU A 22 -14.27 -1.33 18.14
CA LEU A 22 -14.08 -1.53 16.70
C LEU A 22 -14.42 -0.29 15.87
N ILE A 23 -15.43 0.48 16.27
CA ILE A 23 -15.83 1.71 15.59
C ILE A 23 -14.77 2.79 15.74
N LEU A 24 -14.21 2.98 16.93
CA LEU A 24 -13.31 4.08 17.25
C LEU A 24 -12.05 4.10 16.35
N PRO A 25 -11.28 3.01 16.20
CA PRO A 25 -10.13 2.98 15.28
C PRO A 25 -10.55 3.23 13.83
N THR A 26 -11.75 2.75 13.44
CA THR A 26 -12.28 2.96 12.09
C THR A 26 -12.55 4.43 11.80
N LEU A 27 -13.18 5.14 12.71
CA LEU A 27 -13.47 6.57 12.57
C LEU A 27 -12.19 7.42 12.62
N LEU A 28 -11.21 7.02 13.42
CA LEU A 28 -9.94 7.74 13.58
C LEU A 28 -8.96 7.49 12.40
N ASN A 29 -9.18 6.48 11.58
CA ASN A 29 -8.30 6.15 10.46
C ASN A 29 -8.41 7.17 9.32
N LYS A 30 -7.63 8.26 9.39
CA LYS A 30 -7.60 9.33 8.37
C LYS A 30 -7.10 8.87 6.98
N LYS A 31 -6.53 7.66 6.87
CA LYS A 31 -6.05 7.11 5.60
C LYS A 31 -7.19 6.65 4.68
N GLU A 32 -8.37 6.42 5.22
CA GLU A 32 -9.57 6.11 4.45
C GLU A 32 -10.47 7.33 4.23
N LYS A 33 -11.24 7.30 3.12
CA LYS A 33 -12.24 8.32 2.82
C LYS A 33 -13.29 8.39 3.93
N MET A 34 -13.68 9.59 4.32
CA MET A 34 -14.65 9.83 5.39
C MET A 34 -15.96 9.04 5.19
N ARG A 35 -16.49 9.01 3.96
CA ARG A 35 -17.73 8.29 3.62
C ARG A 35 -17.64 6.80 3.87
N VAL A 36 -16.51 6.18 3.50
CA VAL A 36 -16.23 4.75 3.74
C VAL A 36 -16.21 4.47 5.25
N ARG A 37 -15.52 5.30 6.03
CA ARG A 37 -15.46 5.16 7.50
C ARG A 37 -16.83 5.28 8.14
N ILE A 38 -17.62 6.27 7.74
CA ILE A 38 -18.98 6.47 8.26
C ILE A 38 -19.87 5.28 7.88
N SER A 39 -19.92 4.87 6.61
CA SER A 39 -20.77 3.76 6.18
C SER A 39 -20.44 2.46 6.91
N PHE A 40 -19.16 2.17 7.14
CA PHE A 40 -18.73 1.00 7.89
C PHE A 40 -19.11 1.09 9.37
N SER A 41 -18.93 2.26 10.01
CA SER A 41 -19.25 2.47 11.42
C SER A 41 -20.75 2.41 11.68
N VAL A 42 -21.60 2.86 10.73
CA VAL A 42 -23.06 2.78 10.83
C VAL A 42 -23.53 1.33 10.96
N ILE A 43 -22.88 0.36 10.30
CA ILE A 43 -23.21 -1.07 10.42
C ILE A 43 -23.15 -1.52 11.89
N PHE A 44 -22.10 -1.15 12.61
CA PHE A 44 -21.93 -1.51 14.02
C PHE A 44 -22.84 -0.69 14.95
N LEU A 45 -23.05 0.58 14.63
CA LEU A 45 -23.94 1.46 15.40
C LEU A 45 -25.39 0.92 15.44
N ILE A 46 -25.86 0.34 14.32
CA ILE A 46 -27.19 -0.30 14.25
C ILE A 46 -27.28 -1.42 15.28
N VAL A 47 -26.25 -2.26 15.40
CA VAL A 47 -26.23 -3.36 16.38
C VAL A 47 -26.21 -2.84 17.81
N ILE A 48 -25.44 -1.78 18.10
CA ILE A 48 -25.41 -1.13 19.44
C ILE A 48 -26.80 -0.62 19.81
N VAL A 49 -27.49 0.07 18.91
CA VAL A 49 -28.83 0.60 19.15
C VAL A 49 -29.82 -0.52 19.44
N ASN A 50 -29.73 -1.64 18.71
CA ASN A 50 -30.57 -2.81 18.95
C ASN A 50 -30.32 -3.42 20.34
N CYS A 51 -29.04 -3.58 20.74
CA CYS A 51 -28.68 -4.07 22.08
C CYS A 51 -29.22 -3.17 23.18
N ILE A 52 -29.11 -1.85 23.04
CA ILE A 52 -29.65 -0.89 24.01
C ILE A 52 -31.18 -1.02 24.09
N GLY A 53 -31.87 -1.11 22.94
CA GLY A 53 -33.31 -1.28 22.88
C GLY A 53 -33.79 -2.54 23.63
N ASN A 54 -33.11 -3.65 23.43
CA ASN A 54 -33.39 -4.91 24.11
C ASN A 54 -33.15 -4.85 25.63
N LEU A 55 -32.06 -4.22 26.07
CA LEU A 55 -31.79 -4.01 27.49
C LEU A 55 -32.88 -3.18 28.18
N LEU A 56 -33.32 -2.10 27.55
CA LEU A 56 -34.33 -1.21 28.13
C LEU A 56 -35.66 -1.93 28.39
N ILE A 57 -36.09 -2.81 27.55
CA ILE A 57 -37.37 -3.50 27.64
C ILE A 57 -37.25 -4.81 28.41
N PHE A 58 -36.32 -5.67 28.04
CA PHE A 58 -36.30 -7.03 28.60
C PHE A 58 -35.54 -7.15 29.93
N TYR A 59 -34.49 -6.34 30.13
CA TYR A 59 -33.74 -6.42 31.40
C TYR A 59 -34.29 -5.43 32.43
N PHE A 60 -34.54 -4.18 32.05
CA PHE A 60 -35.07 -3.16 33.00
C PHE A 60 -36.58 -3.21 33.16
N GLU A 61 -37.29 -4.01 32.32
CA GLU A 61 -38.76 -4.18 32.35
C GLU A 61 -39.52 -2.86 32.32
N ASN A 62 -38.97 -1.85 31.58
CA ASN A 62 -39.52 -0.51 31.58
C ASN A 62 -40.58 -0.35 30.49
N TYR A 63 -41.85 -0.67 30.81
CA TYR A 63 -42.97 -0.58 29.91
C TYR A 63 -43.24 0.88 29.39
N HIS A 64 -42.77 1.90 30.11
CA HIS A 64 -42.91 3.31 29.66
C HIS A 64 -42.10 3.52 28.37
N LEU A 65 -41.02 2.77 28.16
CA LEU A 65 -40.18 2.87 26.99
C LEU A 65 -40.60 1.97 25.82
N LEU A 66 -41.76 1.30 25.91
CA LEU A 66 -42.22 0.35 24.87
C LEU A 66 -42.32 1.02 23.51
N GLY A 67 -42.85 2.22 23.41
CA GLY A 67 -42.94 2.95 22.17
C GLY A 67 -41.58 3.35 21.61
N LEU A 68 -40.62 3.71 22.48
CA LEU A 68 -39.24 3.94 22.07
C LEU A 68 -38.58 2.65 21.54
N HIS A 69 -38.77 1.51 22.21
CA HIS A 69 -38.26 0.22 21.76
C HIS A 69 -38.77 -0.14 20.36
N PHE A 70 -40.08 -0.06 20.15
CA PHE A 70 -40.66 -0.35 18.81
C PHE A 70 -40.19 0.65 17.76
N ALA A 71 -40.01 1.92 18.09
CA ALA A 71 -39.42 2.90 17.20
C ALA A 71 -37.98 2.53 16.86
N LEU A 72 -37.16 2.15 17.84
CA LEU A 72 -35.78 1.71 17.64
C LEU A 72 -35.68 0.42 16.82
N MET A 73 -36.69 -0.46 16.82
CA MET A 73 -36.77 -1.61 15.90
C MET A 73 -36.80 -1.22 14.43
N GLY A 74 -37.03 0.04 14.09
CA GLY A 74 -36.83 0.58 12.74
C GLY A 74 -35.36 0.67 12.32
N VAL A 75 -34.43 0.80 13.26
CA VAL A 75 -33.00 0.99 13.00
C VAL A 75 -32.34 -0.24 12.35
N PRO A 76 -32.59 -1.51 12.76
CA PRO A 76 -32.09 -2.69 12.08
C PRO A 76 -32.40 -2.78 10.59
N PHE A 77 -33.47 -2.16 10.11
CA PHE A 77 -33.76 -2.09 8.65
C PHE A 77 -32.73 -1.29 7.88
N LEU A 78 -31.93 -0.44 8.52
CA LEU A 78 -30.81 0.26 7.89
C LEU A 78 -29.60 -0.64 7.63
N PHE A 79 -29.54 -1.84 8.23
CA PHE A 79 -28.39 -2.72 8.14
C PHE A 79 -28.05 -3.10 6.68
N GLY A 80 -29.05 -3.54 5.92
CA GLY A 80 -28.86 -3.85 4.50
C GLY A 80 -28.43 -2.66 3.66
N PRO A 81 -29.15 -1.51 3.70
CA PRO A 81 -28.72 -0.28 3.07
C PRO A 81 -27.29 0.16 3.43
N ALA A 82 -26.92 0.10 4.72
CA ALA A 82 -25.59 0.50 5.16
C ALA A 82 -24.48 -0.36 4.53
N ILE A 83 -24.70 -1.68 4.42
CA ILE A 83 -23.79 -2.59 3.74
C ILE A 83 -23.71 -2.27 2.24
N TYR A 84 -24.83 -2.03 1.58
CA TYR A 84 -24.85 -1.65 0.18
C TYR A 84 -24.09 -0.34 -0.07
N PHE A 85 -24.29 0.68 0.77
CA PHE A 85 -23.54 1.92 0.70
C PHE A 85 -22.05 1.71 0.95
N TYR A 86 -21.67 0.92 1.95
CA TYR A 86 -20.29 0.61 2.22
C TYR A 86 -19.61 -0.07 1.02
N VAL A 87 -20.23 -1.07 0.42
CA VAL A 87 -19.71 -1.79 -0.75
C VAL A 87 -19.51 -0.88 -1.96
N THR A 88 -20.43 0.06 -2.19
CA THR A 88 -20.33 1.00 -3.31
C THR A 88 -19.29 2.08 -3.05
N GLU A 89 -19.26 2.67 -1.84
CA GLU A 89 -18.31 3.72 -1.48
C GLU A 89 -16.85 3.24 -1.47
N ILE A 90 -16.58 2.01 -1.00
CA ILE A 90 -15.22 1.46 -1.02
C ILE A 90 -14.70 1.24 -2.45
N ASN A 91 -15.60 1.10 -3.42
CA ASN A 91 -15.29 0.99 -4.85
C ASN A 91 -15.43 2.34 -5.59
N ASP A 92 -15.38 3.46 -4.87
CA ASP A 92 -15.43 4.83 -5.41
C ASP A 92 -16.71 5.15 -6.20
N THR A 93 -17.81 4.46 -5.89
CA THR A 93 -19.11 4.68 -6.53
C THR A 93 -20.11 5.23 -5.53
N HIS A 94 -20.64 6.43 -5.81
CA HIS A 94 -21.58 7.09 -4.91
C HIS A 94 -23.03 6.86 -5.32
N ILE A 95 -23.87 6.50 -4.34
CA ILE A 95 -25.32 6.41 -4.53
C ILE A 95 -25.93 7.80 -4.43
N LYS A 96 -26.48 8.29 -5.54
CA LYS A 96 -27.05 9.64 -5.61
C LYS A 96 -28.39 9.75 -4.88
N ASN A 97 -29.22 8.72 -4.93
CA ASN A 97 -30.56 8.73 -4.31
C ASN A 97 -30.61 7.76 -3.12
N VAL A 98 -30.56 8.32 -1.92
CA VAL A 98 -30.59 7.59 -0.65
C VAL A 98 -32.05 7.32 -0.19
N VAL A 99 -33.00 8.15 -0.60
CA VAL A 99 -34.39 8.13 -0.13
C VAL A 99 -35.05 6.75 -0.19
N PRO A 100 -35.01 5.99 -1.32
CA PRO A 100 -35.64 4.68 -1.39
C PRO A 100 -35.09 3.66 -0.38
N HIS A 101 -33.88 3.90 0.14
CA HIS A 101 -33.20 2.99 1.05
C HIS A 101 -33.52 3.24 2.53
N ILE A 102 -34.13 4.41 2.85
CA ILE A 102 -34.47 4.81 4.22
C ILE A 102 -35.96 4.85 4.48
N ILE A 103 -36.82 4.70 3.43
CA ILE A 103 -38.29 4.77 3.58
C ILE A 103 -38.79 3.71 4.58
N ILE A 104 -38.37 2.44 4.43
CA ILE A 104 -38.83 1.36 5.30
C ILE A 104 -38.41 1.59 6.75
N PRO A 105 -37.11 1.91 7.06
CA PRO A 105 -36.71 2.33 8.40
C PRO A 105 -37.55 3.46 8.99
N ILE A 106 -37.86 4.49 8.20
CA ILE A 106 -38.67 5.63 8.65
C ILE A 106 -40.10 5.18 8.99
N ILE A 107 -40.73 4.39 8.12
CA ILE A 107 -42.09 3.87 8.34
C ILE A 107 -42.12 3.01 9.62
N ALA A 108 -41.13 2.13 9.79
CA ALA A 108 -41.03 1.29 10.98
C ALA A 108 -40.84 2.12 12.26
N PHE A 109 -39.97 3.14 12.20
CA PHE A 109 -39.75 4.07 13.31
C PHE A 109 -41.04 4.83 13.69
N LEU A 110 -41.73 5.40 12.71
CA LEU A 110 -42.99 6.12 12.93
C LEU A 110 -44.08 5.19 13.46
N GLY A 111 -44.19 3.96 12.92
CA GLY A 111 -45.11 2.94 13.42
C GLY A 111 -44.85 2.54 14.87
N GLY A 112 -43.59 2.48 15.27
CA GLY A 112 -43.20 2.21 16.66
C GLY A 112 -43.62 3.28 17.64
N ILE A 113 -43.65 4.57 17.23
CA ILE A 113 -44.05 5.67 18.07
C ILE A 113 -45.53 5.55 18.54
N ILE A 114 -46.38 4.87 17.76
CA ILE A 114 -47.81 4.65 18.08
C ILE A 114 -47.96 3.95 19.42
N TYR A 115 -47.06 3.08 19.80
CA TYR A 115 -47.11 2.38 21.10
C TYR A 115 -46.93 3.29 22.33
N ASN A 116 -46.52 4.54 22.17
CA ASN A 116 -46.50 5.49 23.26
C ASN A 116 -47.93 5.86 23.74
N PHE A 117 -48.93 5.74 22.86
CA PHE A 117 -50.32 6.09 23.15
C PHE A 117 -51.13 4.93 23.80
N CYS A 118 -50.54 3.73 23.91
CA CYS A 118 -51.13 2.62 24.62
C CYS A 118 -51.20 2.87 26.11
N SER A 119 -52.26 2.40 26.78
CA SER A 119 -52.40 2.43 28.24
C SER A 119 -51.28 1.63 28.95
N PRO A 120 -50.97 1.91 30.20
CA PRO A 120 -49.99 1.10 30.98
C PRO A 120 -50.32 -0.39 31.01
N GLU A 121 -51.57 -0.74 31.11
CA GLU A 121 -52.02 -2.13 31.15
C GLU A 121 -51.79 -2.83 29.80
N GLU A 122 -52.11 -2.16 28.70
CA GLU A 122 -51.81 -2.67 27.35
C GLU A 122 -50.33 -2.83 27.14
N LYS A 123 -49.48 -1.88 27.54
CA LYS A 123 -48.03 -1.96 27.45
C LYS A 123 -47.46 -3.20 28.16
N ILE A 124 -47.95 -3.43 29.40
CA ILE A 124 -47.56 -4.60 30.21
C ILE A 124 -48.01 -5.90 29.52
N SER A 125 -49.25 -5.93 29.00
CA SER A 125 -49.76 -7.08 28.27
C SER A 125 -48.95 -7.38 27.02
N ILE A 126 -48.61 -6.35 26.21
CA ILE A 126 -47.75 -6.51 25.02
C ILE A 126 -46.38 -7.05 25.40
N MET A 127 -45.72 -6.52 26.43
CA MET A 127 -44.44 -7.01 26.91
C MET A 127 -44.46 -8.51 27.29
N LYS A 128 -45.52 -8.91 28.00
CA LYS A 128 -45.68 -10.34 28.35
C LYS A 128 -45.86 -11.21 27.11
N GLN A 129 -46.63 -10.77 26.14
CA GLN A 129 -46.83 -11.48 24.87
C GLN A 129 -45.54 -11.54 24.03
N MET A 130 -44.74 -10.44 24.00
CA MET A 130 -43.44 -10.42 23.35
C MET A 130 -42.48 -11.44 23.98
N ALA A 131 -42.43 -11.46 25.30
CA ALA A 131 -41.60 -12.41 26.05
C ALA A 131 -42.01 -13.88 25.84
N ALA A 132 -43.31 -14.11 25.67
CA ALA A 132 -43.87 -15.45 25.34
C ALA A 132 -43.72 -15.80 23.83
N GLY A 133 -43.26 -14.90 23.00
CA GLY A 133 -43.16 -15.10 21.54
C GLY A 133 -44.51 -15.11 20.83
N SER A 134 -45.59 -14.66 21.48
CA SER A 134 -46.96 -14.72 20.95
C SER A 134 -47.45 -13.38 20.33
N TYR A 135 -46.65 -12.29 20.42
CA TYR A 135 -47.04 -11.01 19.87
C TYR A 135 -46.68 -10.89 18.39
N LEU A 136 -47.70 -11.10 17.54
CA LEU A 136 -47.55 -11.19 16.07
C LEU A 136 -46.83 -9.97 15.45
N PRO A 137 -47.17 -8.68 15.79
CA PRO A 137 -46.47 -7.55 15.23
C PRO A 137 -44.98 -7.56 15.48
N TYR A 138 -44.52 -7.90 16.66
CA TYR A 138 -43.10 -8.02 17.03
C TYR A 138 -42.39 -9.10 16.20
N ASN A 139 -43.00 -10.30 16.10
CA ASN A 139 -42.45 -11.40 15.32
C ASN A 139 -42.36 -11.06 13.81
N SER A 140 -43.37 -10.35 13.28
CA SER A 140 -43.39 -9.92 11.86
C SER A 140 -42.26 -8.92 11.58
N VAL A 141 -42.03 -7.96 12.47
CA VAL A 141 -40.93 -7.01 12.36
C VAL A 141 -39.58 -7.72 12.41
N ASN A 142 -39.38 -8.64 13.37
CA ASN A 142 -38.16 -9.41 13.46
C ASN A 142 -37.87 -10.26 12.22
N THR A 143 -38.91 -10.87 11.63
CA THR A 143 -38.79 -11.60 10.36
C THR A 143 -38.38 -10.65 9.22
N ALA A 144 -38.99 -9.49 9.13
CA ALA A 144 -38.69 -8.48 8.11
C ALA A 144 -37.24 -7.93 8.23
N VAL A 145 -36.75 -7.79 9.45
CA VAL A 145 -35.35 -7.39 9.74
C VAL A 145 -34.32 -8.41 9.22
N ILE A 146 -34.72 -9.65 9.00
CA ILE A 146 -33.86 -10.68 8.38
C ILE A 146 -33.96 -10.62 6.85
N ILE A 147 -35.18 -10.51 6.31
CA ILE A 147 -35.42 -10.56 4.87
C ILE A 147 -34.84 -9.35 4.12
N ILE A 148 -34.95 -8.16 4.70
CA ILE A 148 -34.52 -6.92 4.03
C ILE A 148 -32.99 -6.86 3.86
N PRO A 149 -32.14 -7.14 4.86
CA PRO A 149 -30.70 -7.26 4.63
C PRO A 149 -30.32 -8.30 3.58
N LEU A 150 -31.00 -9.45 3.52
CA LEU A 150 -30.77 -10.47 2.50
C LEU A 150 -30.96 -9.91 1.08
N TYR A 151 -32.05 -9.15 0.85
CA TYR A 151 -32.26 -8.45 -0.41
C TYR A 151 -31.06 -7.54 -0.76
N TYR A 152 -30.58 -6.76 0.19
CA TYR A 152 -29.43 -5.86 -0.04
C TYR A 152 -28.11 -6.61 -0.25
N PHE A 153 -27.90 -7.77 0.39
CA PHE A 153 -26.74 -8.61 0.13
C PHE A 153 -26.74 -9.11 -1.30
N VAL A 154 -27.89 -9.61 -1.79
CA VAL A 154 -28.03 -10.03 -3.18
C VAL A 154 -27.82 -8.85 -4.12
N LYS A 155 -28.43 -7.70 -3.85
CA LYS A 155 -28.27 -6.46 -4.62
C LYS A 155 -26.80 -6.02 -4.69
N SER A 156 -26.08 -6.06 -3.58
CA SER A 156 -24.64 -5.73 -3.50
C SER A 156 -23.79 -6.71 -4.32
N LYS A 157 -24.09 -8.01 -4.26
CA LYS A 157 -23.42 -9.04 -5.07
C LYS A 157 -23.66 -8.82 -6.57
N MET A 158 -24.90 -8.55 -6.96
CA MET A 158 -25.24 -8.27 -8.36
C MET A 158 -24.53 -7.00 -8.85
N TRP A 159 -24.44 -5.98 -8.01
CA TRP A 159 -23.72 -4.75 -8.32
C TRP A 159 -22.22 -5.03 -8.51
N LEU A 160 -21.57 -5.76 -7.59
CA LEU A 160 -20.15 -6.13 -7.71
C LEU A 160 -19.86 -6.96 -8.97
N LYS A 161 -20.77 -7.85 -9.35
CA LYS A 161 -20.64 -8.65 -10.58
C LYS A 161 -20.65 -7.76 -11.82
N LYS A 162 -21.51 -6.74 -11.85
CA LYS A 162 -21.64 -5.76 -12.96
C LYS A 162 -20.52 -4.71 -12.94
N PHE A 163 -19.85 -4.52 -11.83
CA PHE A 163 -18.78 -3.53 -11.68
C PHE A 163 -17.51 -4.00 -12.41
N HIS A 164 -17.27 -3.45 -13.60
CA HIS A 164 -16.08 -3.77 -14.41
C HIS A 164 -14.96 -2.82 -14.10
N LEU A 165 -13.76 -3.37 -13.95
CA LEU A 165 -12.52 -2.62 -13.77
C LEU A 165 -11.84 -2.49 -15.12
N ASN A 166 -11.43 -1.27 -15.48
CA ASN A 166 -10.62 -1.04 -16.67
C ASN A 166 -9.16 -1.45 -16.40
N PRO A 167 -8.58 -2.43 -17.12
CA PRO A 167 -7.19 -2.86 -16.92
C PRO A 167 -6.17 -1.73 -17.16
N ASN A 168 -6.53 -0.72 -17.97
CA ASN A 168 -5.67 0.42 -18.28
C ASN A 168 -5.77 1.55 -17.25
N ASP A 169 -6.58 1.39 -16.19
CA ASP A 169 -6.68 2.38 -15.12
C ASP A 169 -5.38 2.37 -14.29
N PRO A 170 -4.72 3.52 -14.06
CA PRO A 170 -3.51 3.61 -13.22
C PRO A 170 -3.71 3.01 -11.81
N PHE A 171 -4.96 3.02 -11.31
CA PHE A 171 -5.34 2.48 -10.00
C PHE A 171 -6.01 1.10 -10.08
N TYR A 172 -5.84 0.36 -11.18
CA TYR A 172 -6.48 -0.94 -11.40
C TYR A 172 -6.23 -1.93 -10.25
N VAL A 173 -4.98 -2.03 -9.78
CA VAL A 173 -4.59 -2.98 -8.73
C VAL A 173 -5.30 -2.66 -7.42
N GLN A 174 -5.30 -1.38 -6.99
CA GLN A 174 -5.98 -0.93 -5.78
C GLN A 174 -7.49 -1.18 -5.86
N LYS A 175 -8.12 -0.83 -6.98
CA LYS A 175 -9.55 -1.08 -7.22
C LYS A 175 -9.89 -2.55 -7.22
N ARG A 176 -9.01 -3.42 -7.75
CA ARG A 176 -9.17 -4.88 -7.71
C ARG A 176 -9.10 -5.42 -6.28
N ILE A 177 -8.15 -4.95 -5.47
CA ILE A 177 -8.04 -5.32 -4.05
C ILE A 177 -9.33 -4.95 -3.31
N ARG A 178 -9.84 -3.73 -3.48
CA ARG A 178 -11.09 -3.26 -2.85
C ARG A 178 -12.32 -4.06 -3.30
N LYS A 179 -12.43 -4.37 -4.59
CA LYS A 179 -13.51 -5.19 -5.14
C LYS A 179 -13.49 -6.60 -4.54
N ASN A 180 -12.32 -7.24 -4.46
CA ASN A 180 -12.17 -8.57 -3.88
C ASN A 180 -12.53 -8.55 -2.38
N TRP A 181 -12.04 -7.56 -1.64
CA TRP A 181 -12.42 -7.34 -0.25
C TRP A 181 -13.93 -7.22 -0.08
N ALA A 182 -14.59 -6.36 -0.86
CA ALA A 182 -16.03 -6.16 -0.78
C ALA A 182 -16.79 -7.48 -1.06
N ASN A 183 -16.30 -8.30 -1.97
CA ASN A 183 -16.89 -9.60 -2.27
C ASN A 183 -16.73 -10.59 -1.11
N GLU A 184 -15.57 -10.67 -0.48
CA GLU A 184 -15.32 -11.50 0.69
C GLU A 184 -16.13 -11.02 1.90
N PHE A 185 -16.16 -9.71 2.14
CA PHE A 185 -17.00 -9.11 3.18
C PHE A 185 -18.47 -9.54 3.06
N LEU A 186 -19.03 -9.47 1.84
CA LEU A 186 -20.41 -9.93 1.60
C LEU A 186 -20.58 -11.43 1.81
N ASN A 187 -19.60 -12.25 1.44
CA ASN A 187 -19.63 -13.70 1.71
C ASN A 187 -19.69 -13.98 3.21
N TYR A 188 -18.87 -13.29 4.01
CA TYR A 188 -18.90 -13.41 5.46
C TYR A 188 -20.24 -12.96 6.05
N MET A 189 -20.82 -11.85 5.56
CA MET A 189 -22.13 -11.37 6.00
C MET A 189 -23.25 -12.37 5.71
N ILE A 190 -23.25 -12.94 4.51
CA ILE A 190 -24.22 -13.97 4.12
C ILE A 190 -24.06 -15.23 4.98
N PHE A 191 -22.82 -15.71 5.13
CA PHE A 191 -22.52 -16.88 5.94
C PHE A 191 -22.97 -16.69 7.41
N SER A 192 -22.67 -15.53 8.01
CA SER A 192 -23.10 -15.19 9.37
C SER A 192 -24.61 -15.21 9.52
N LEU A 193 -25.34 -14.61 8.57
CA LEU A 193 -26.81 -14.60 8.59
C LEU A 193 -27.39 -16.03 8.55
N PHE A 194 -26.90 -16.89 7.64
CA PHE A 194 -27.35 -18.27 7.55
C PHE A 194 -26.98 -19.08 8.79
N SER A 195 -25.77 -18.92 9.34
CA SER A 195 -25.36 -19.57 10.57
C SER A 195 -26.26 -19.17 11.75
N PHE A 196 -26.58 -17.89 11.88
CA PHE A 196 -27.51 -17.40 12.89
C PHE A 196 -28.90 -18.04 12.74
N LEU A 197 -29.47 -18.07 11.52
CA LEU A 197 -30.78 -18.67 11.25
C LEU A 197 -30.82 -20.16 11.63
N ILE A 198 -29.80 -20.92 11.27
CA ILE A 198 -29.69 -22.34 11.60
C ILE A 198 -29.65 -22.55 13.12
N ILE A 199 -28.79 -21.78 13.81
CA ILE A 199 -28.63 -21.92 15.27
C ILE A 199 -29.88 -21.45 15.99
N ALA A 200 -30.50 -20.35 15.58
CA ALA A 200 -31.76 -19.87 16.16
C ALA A 200 -32.88 -20.92 15.95
N THR A 201 -32.97 -21.54 14.78
CA THR A 201 -33.94 -22.60 14.49
C THR A 201 -33.73 -23.82 15.40
N ILE A 202 -32.49 -24.30 15.51
CA ILE A 202 -32.12 -25.43 16.39
C ILE A 202 -32.45 -25.08 17.84
N ALA A 203 -32.07 -23.89 18.33
CA ALA A 203 -32.34 -23.44 19.69
C ALA A 203 -33.84 -23.40 19.99
N THR A 204 -34.64 -22.90 19.04
CA THR A 204 -36.09 -22.81 19.23
C THR A 204 -36.77 -24.18 19.23
N TYR A 205 -36.49 -25.02 18.23
CA TYR A 205 -37.23 -26.25 18.00
C TYR A 205 -36.73 -27.46 18.82
N LEU A 206 -35.41 -27.56 19.07
CA LEU A 206 -34.83 -28.68 19.81
C LEU A 206 -34.68 -28.37 21.30
N PHE A 207 -34.31 -27.14 21.64
CA PHE A 207 -34.03 -26.77 23.03
C PHE A 207 -35.11 -25.90 23.66
N HIS A 208 -36.18 -25.56 22.91
CA HIS A 208 -37.28 -24.71 23.39
C HIS A 208 -36.82 -23.39 24.04
N VAL A 209 -35.72 -22.83 23.51
CA VAL A 209 -35.16 -21.57 24.06
C VAL A 209 -36.15 -20.44 23.79
N PRO A 210 -36.54 -19.66 24.82
CA PRO A 210 -37.40 -18.50 24.62
C PRO A 210 -36.82 -17.49 23.62
N GLN A 211 -37.70 -16.85 22.86
CA GLN A 211 -37.32 -15.93 21.78
C GLN A 211 -36.35 -14.82 22.25
N MET A 212 -36.54 -14.34 23.49
CA MET A 212 -35.66 -13.30 24.05
C MET A 212 -34.21 -13.75 24.23
N TYR A 213 -33.91 -15.03 24.32
CA TYR A 213 -32.53 -15.54 24.41
C TYR A 213 -31.92 -15.83 23.03
N LEU A 214 -32.73 -15.86 21.96
CA LEU A 214 -32.23 -16.11 20.62
C LEU A 214 -31.28 -15.01 20.16
N ASP A 215 -31.59 -13.75 20.45
CA ASP A 215 -30.73 -12.62 20.16
C ASP A 215 -29.39 -12.72 20.92
N LEU A 216 -29.43 -13.27 22.16
CA LEU A 216 -28.24 -13.47 22.98
C LEU A 216 -27.37 -14.64 22.52
N ILE A 217 -27.99 -15.74 22.07
CA ILE A 217 -27.27 -16.90 21.49
C ILE A 217 -26.58 -16.50 20.20
N GLY A 218 -27.20 -15.62 19.43
CA GLY A 218 -26.59 -15.09 18.18
C GLY A 218 -25.38 -14.21 18.41
N MET A 219 -25.34 -13.47 19.53
CA MET A 219 -24.30 -12.47 19.78
C MET A 219 -22.87 -13.04 19.89
N PRO A 220 -22.58 -14.11 20.67
CA PRO A 220 -21.23 -14.69 20.72
C PRO A 220 -20.72 -15.21 19.39
N ILE A 221 -21.61 -15.61 18.48
CA ILE A 221 -21.26 -16.08 17.13
C ILE A 221 -20.84 -14.91 16.24
N TYR A 222 -21.35 -13.71 16.49
CA TYR A 222 -20.94 -12.52 15.74
C TYR A 222 -19.55 -12.02 16.14
N PHE A 223 -19.01 -12.32 17.32
CA PHE A 223 -17.68 -11.83 17.73
C PHE A 223 -16.53 -12.32 16.87
N PRO A 224 -16.32 -13.65 16.66
CA PRO A 224 -15.28 -14.13 15.77
C PRO A 224 -15.48 -13.62 14.34
N PHE A 225 -16.73 -13.50 13.94
CA PHE A 225 -17.10 -12.99 12.65
C PHE A 225 -16.73 -11.50 12.50
N ILE A 226 -17.15 -10.63 13.41
CA ILE A 226 -16.82 -9.20 13.42
C ILE A 226 -15.30 -9.02 13.47
N TYR A 227 -14.61 -9.79 14.31
CA TYR A 227 -13.16 -9.78 14.38
C TYR A 227 -12.52 -10.16 13.05
N SER A 228 -12.97 -11.24 12.40
CA SER A 228 -12.44 -11.66 11.09
C SER A 228 -12.67 -10.61 10.01
N VAL A 229 -13.85 -10.00 9.98
CA VAL A 229 -14.17 -8.89 9.04
C VAL A 229 -13.25 -7.70 9.23
N VAL A 230 -13.01 -7.30 10.49
CA VAL A 230 -12.08 -6.19 10.80
C VAL A 230 -10.63 -6.55 10.46
N ALA A 231 -10.21 -7.78 10.79
CA ALA A 231 -8.87 -8.28 10.48
C ALA A 231 -8.61 -8.31 8.97
N VAL A 232 -9.57 -8.85 8.19
CA VAL A 232 -9.47 -8.88 6.72
C VAL A 232 -9.46 -7.46 6.13
N ARG A 233 -10.26 -6.54 6.68
CA ARG A 233 -10.27 -5.13 6.27
C ARG A 233 -8.93 -4.44 6.55
N ASN A 234 -8.37 -4.64 7.73
CA ASN A 234 -7.05 -4.07 8.07
C ASN A 234 -5.95 -4.63 7.18
N ASN A 235 -6.01 -5.92 6.85
CA ASN A 235 -5.08 -6.54 5.90
C ASN A 235 -5.22 -5.94 4.48
N MET A 236 -6.45 -5.68 4.03
CA MET A 236 -6.69 -4.98 2.76
C MET A 236 -6.03 -3.59 2.75
N ILE A 237 -6.26 -2.80 3.80
CA ILE A 237 -5.70 -1.46 3.93
C ILE A 237 -4.17 -1.51 3.94
N SER A 238 -3.58 -2.45 4.69
CA SER A 238 -2.13 -2.63 4.76
C SER A 238 -1.54 -2.97 3.38
N LYS A 239 -2.15 -3.89 2.65
CA LYS A 239 -1.71 -4.24 1.28
C LYS A 239 -1.84 -3.08 0.30
N GLU A 240 -2.91 -2.30 0.41
CA GLU A 240 -3.09 -1.11 -0.43
C GLU A 240 -2.01 -0.05 -0.14
N LEU A 241 -1.66 0.16 1.13
CA LEU A 241 -0.60 1.08 1.53
C LEU A 241 0.77 0.61 1.07
N GLU A 242 1.07 -0.68 1.22
CA GLU A 242 2.31 -1.28 0.74
C GLU A 242 2.46 -1.11 -0.77
N MET A 243 1.40 -1.40 -1.53
CA MET A 243 1.39 -1.21 -2.98
C MET A 243 1.62 0.25 -3.37
N ASN A 244 0.94 1.19 -2.70
CA ASN A 244 1.13 2.62 -2.96
C ASN A 244 2.56 3.09 -2.65
N TYR A 245 3.17 2.54 -1.59
CA TYR A 245 4.57 2.82 -1.27
C TYR A 245 5.52 2.31 -2.36
N VAL A 246 5.33 1.08 -2.83
CA VAL A 246 6.15 0.48 -3.90
C VAL A 246 6.03 1.27 -5.21
N LEU A 247 4.80 1.67 -5.57
CA LEU A 247 4.57 2.49 -6.78
C LEU A 247 5.23 3.86 -6.67
N ALA A 248 5.07 4.55 -5.54
CA ALA A 248 5.69 5.86 -5.32
C ALA A 248 7.22 5.78 -5.34
N LYS A 249 7.80 4.71 -4.76
CA LYS A 249 9.24 4.47 -4.81
C LYS A 249 9.71 4.25 -6.25
N SER A 250 9.03 3.39 -7.00
CA SER A 250 9.37 3.11 -8.41
C SER A 250 9.30 4.37 -9.28
N GLU A 251 8.29 5.23 -9.07
CA GLU A 251 8.17 6.50 -9.80
C GLU A 251 9.29 7.48 -9.44
N ASN A 252 9.67 7.53 -8.17
CA ASN A 252 10.79 8.37 -7.73
C ASN A 252 12.14 7.90 -8.32
N ASP A 253 12.38 6.58 -8.32
CA ASP A 253 13.58 5.99 -8.91
C ASP A 253 13.64 6.28 -10.42
N LYS A 254 12.51 6.22 -11.11
CA LYS A 254 12.41 6.58 -12.53
C LYS A 254 12.77 8.05 -12.77
N LYS A 255 12.22 8.98 -11.99
CA LYS A 255 12.53 10.41 -12.08
C LYS A 255 14.00 10.69 -11.83
N LEU A 256 14.61 10.06 -10.82
CA LEU A 256 16.03 10.18 -10.55
C LEU A 256 16.88 9.71 -11.73
N ASN A 257 16.49 8.62 -12.35
CA ASN A 257 17.21 8.09 -13.52
C ASN A 257 17.08 9.03 -14.75
N GLU A 258 15.89 9.57 -15.00
CA GLU A 258 15.66 10.58 -16.04
C GLU A 258 16.53 11.82 -15.80
N GLN A 259 16.59 12.34 -14.58
CA GLN A 259 17.45 13.48 -14.23
C GLN A 259 18.94 13.18 -14.43
N ARG A 260 19.41 11.97 -14.11
CA ARG A 260 20.81 11.56 -14.38
C ARG A 260 21.14 11.55 -15.86
N ILE A 261 20.23 11.04 -16.69
CA ILE A 261 20.39 11.02 -18.15
C ILE A 261 20.47 12.45 -18.71
N ASP A 262 19.59 13.33 -18.25
CA ASP A 262 19.57 14.73 -18.69
C ASP A 262 20.85 15.48 -18.28
N ILE A 263 21.30 15.34 -17.04
CA ILE A 263 22.57 15.91 -16.57
C ILE A 263 23.75 15.35 -17.39
N SER A 264 23.76 14.06 -17.67
CA SER A 264 24.80 13.43 -18.49
C SER A 264 24.86 14.02 -19.90
N ARG A 265 23.69 14.28 -20.52
CA ARG A 265 23.59 14.87 -21.84
C ARG A 265 24.06 16.33 -21.84
N ASP A 266 23.62 17.13 -20.86
CA ASP A 266 24.02 18.51 -20.70
C ASP A 266 25.53 18.68 -20.50
N LEU A 267 26.12 17.77 -19.69
CA LEU A 267 27.57 17.72 -19.49
C LEU A 267 28.32 17.40 -20.80
N HIS A 268 27.83 16.41 -21.56
CA HIS A 268 28.43 16.03 -22.83
C HIS A 268 28.39 17.18 -23.83
N ASP A 269 27.23 17.79 -23.99
CA ASP A 269 27.00 18.77 -25.07
C ASP A 269 27.66 20.11 -24.76
N ASN A 270 27.57 20.59 -23.53
CA ASN A 270 28.09 21.91 -23.17
C ASN A 270 29.60 21.89 -22.87
N ILE A 271 30.04 21.05 -21.94
CA ILE A 271 31.43 21.07 -21.48
C ILE A 271 32.33 20.35 -22.47
N GLY A 272 31.84 19.25 -23.10
CA GLY A 272 32.55 18.57 -24.17
C GLY A 272 32.85 19.49 -25.38
N ALA A 273 31.86 20.28 -25.76
CA ALA A 273 32.02 21.26 -26.85
C ALA A 273 33.05 22.35 -26.50
N TYR A 274 33.02 22.90 -25.26
CA TYR A 274 33.98 23.88 -24.79
C TYR A 274 35.42 23.34 -24.75
N ALA A 275 35.59 22.12 -24.22
CA ALA A 275 36.92 21.49 -24.14
C ALA A 275 37.50 21.19 -25.54
N ASN A 276 36.68 20.70 -26.48
CA ASN A 276 37.11 20.49 -27.86
C ASN A 276 37.47 21.83 -28.58
N SER A 277 36.69 22.91 -28.33
CA SER A 277 37.00 24.24 -28.86
C SER A 277 38.33 24.80 -28.32
N LEU A 278 38.60 24.49 -27.02
CA LEU A 278 39.87 24.92 -26.40
C LEU A 278 41.07 24.17 -27.01
N ILE A 279 40.96 22.85 -27.22
CA ILE A 279 42.00 22.05 -27.90
C ILE A 279 42.25 22.56 -29.31
N ALA A 280 41.19 22.82 -30.09
CA ALA A 280 41.31 23.34 -31.45
C ALA A 280 42.00 24.70 -31.50
N LYS A 281 41.71 25.62 -30.55
CA LYS A 281 42.40 26.90 -30.44
C LYS A 281 43.86 26.75 -30.10
N ILE A 282 44.22 25.82 -29.21
CA ILE A 282 45.61 25.53 -28.85
C ILE A 282 46.38 25.01 -30.06
N ASP A 283 45.78 24.07 -30.81
CA ASP A 283 46.40 23.54 -32.04
C ASP A 283 46.62 24.64 -33.10
N HIS A 284 45.66 25.55 -33.26
CA HIS A 284 45.78 26.70 -34.19
C HIS A 284 46.86 27.68 -33.74
N ILE A 285 47.02 27.93 -32.45
CA ILE A 285 48.08 28.79 -31.91
C ILE A 285 49.45 28.14 -32.09
N SER A 286 49.54 26.80 -31.92
CA SER A 286 50.79 26.05 -32.08
C SER A 286 51.31 26.01 -33.53
N THR A 287 50.43 26.20 -34.51
CA THR A 287 50.77 26.24 -35.95
C THR A 287 51.03 27.66 -36.45
N SER A 288 50.73 28.70 -35.66
CA SER A 288 50.93 30.10 -36.02
C SER A 288 52.24 30.61 -35.44
N ASP A 289 53.10 31.24 -36.24
CA ASP A 289 54.47 31.73 -35.93
C ASP A 289 54.55 32.84 -34.83
N LYS A 290 53.57 32.98 -33.96
CA LYS A 290 53.52 33.96 -32.85
C LYS A 290 54.01 33.32 -31.56
N GLN A 291 55.10 33.91 -31.06
CA GLN A 291 55.86 33.59 -29.84
C GLN A 291 55.01 33.25 -28.59
N LEU A 292 54.46 32.05 -28.50
CA LEU A 292 54.09 31.44 -27.25
C LEU A 292 55.08 30.30 -26.98
N ASN A 293 55.57 30.25 -25.75
CA ASN A 293 56.56 29.26 -25.31
C ASN A 293 55.92 27.84 -25.52
N SER A 294 56.57 26.98 -26.33
CA SER A 294 56.12 25.65 -26.71
C SER A 294 55.66 24.79 -25.50
N ASN A 295 56.20 25.03 -24.33
CA ASN A 295 55.85 24.33 -23.10
C ASN A 295 54.47 24.78 -22.56
N GLN A 296 54.10 26.05 -22.64
CA GLN A 296 52.81 26.57 -22.17
C GLN A 296 51.65 26.05 -23.03
N ILE A 297 51.89 25.89 -24.33
CA ILE A 297 50.90 25.32 -25.25
C ILE A 297 50.67 23.83 -24.94
N LYS A 298 51.73 23.07 -24.69
CA LYS A 298 51.64 21.66 -24.29
C LYS A 298 50.89 21.50 -22.98
N ASP A 299 51.15 22.36 -22.00
CA ASP A 299 50.48 22.31 -20.70
C ASP A 299 48.97 22.62 -20.82
N LEU A 300 48.61 23.60 -21.62
CA LEU A 300 47.22 23.96 -21.92
C LEU A 300 46.45 22.82 -22.61
N LYS A 301 47.09 22.21 -23.60
CA LYS A 301 46.50 21.04 -24.30
C LYS A 301 46.31 19.85 -23.36
N ALA A 302 47.31 19.53 -22.54
CA ALA A 302 47.24 18.46 -21.55
C ALA A 302 46.12 18.72 -20.53
N ASN A 303 45.95 19.96 -20.06
CA ASN A 303 44.86 20.31 -19.16
C ASN A 303 43.48 20.18 -19.81
N ALA A 304 43.32 20.57 -21.06
CA ALA A 304 42.06 20.40 -21.78
C ALA A 304 41.72 18.92 -22.02
N GLU A 305 42.70 18.08 -22.35
CA GLU A 305 42.54 16.62 -22.50
C GLU A 305 42.17 15.95 -21.15
N ASN A 306 42.75 16.42 -20.05
CA ASN A 306 42.40 15.95 -18.73
C ASN A 306 40.95 16.32 -18.35
N ILE A 307 40.50 17.51 -18.64
CA ILE A 307 39.11 17.94 -18.41
C ILE A 307 38.15 17.05 -19.20
N LEU A 308 38.43 16.77 -20.48
CA LEU A 308 37.62 15.87 -21.32
C LEU A 308 37.60 14.45 -20.77
N SER A 309 38.71 13.95 -20.28
CA SER A 309 38.80 12.61 -19.66
C SER A 309 37.95 12.50 -18.41
N LEU A 310 38.08 13.49 -17.49
CA LEU A 310 37.28 13.58 -16.27
C LEU A 310 35.78 13.67 -16.58
N LEU A 311 35.43 14.41 -17.60
CA LEU A 311 34.06 14.61 -18.03
C LEU A 311 33.45 13.31 -18.58
N ARG A 312 34.16 12.61 -19.47
CA ARG A 312 33.73 11.31 -19.97
C ARG A 312 33.58 10.27 -18.85
N GLN A 313 34.48 10.30 -17.87
CA GLN A 313 34.39 9.44 -16.68
C GLN A 313 33.12 9.76 -15.88
N THR A 314 32.83 11.05 -15.64
CA THR A 314 31.63 11.46 -14.89
C THR A 314 30.36 11.04 -15.61
N ILE A 315 30.29 11.22 -16.92
CA ILE A 315 29.18 10.77 -17.78
C ILE A 315 29.00 9.25 -17.71
N TRP A 316 30.09 8.51 -17.80
CA TRP A 316 30.04 7.04 -17.74
C TRP A 316 29.51 6.56 -16.36
N VAL A 317 29.99 7.17 -15.28
CA VAL A 317 29.54 6.90 -13.92
C VAL A 317 28.05 7.24 -13.74
N LEU A 318 27.59 8.39 -14.24
CA LEU A 318 26.18 8.83 -14.10
C LEU A 318 25.20 7.95 -14.90
N ASN A 319 25.63 7.40 -16.03
CA ASN A 319 24.79 6.58 -16.90
C ASN A 319 24.64 5.13 -16.43
N ASN A 320 25.37 4.72 -15.40
CA ASN A 320 25.36 3.33 -14.94
C ASN A 320 25.06 3.26 -13.42
N ASP A 321 23.86 2.82 -13.05
CA ASP A 321 23.49 2.61 -11.64
C ASP A 321 24.23 1.41 -11.01
N LYS A 322 24.57 0.43 -11.84
CA LYS A 322 25.27 -0.80 -11.47
C LYS A 322 26.29 -1.12 -12.56
N ILE A 323 27.54 -1.17 -12.17
CA ILE A 323 28.64 -1.40 -13.08
C ILE A 323 29.15 -2.82 -12.86
N ALA A 324 29.02 -3.67 -13.87
CA ALA A 324 29.59 -5.00 -13.82
C ALA A 324 31.12 -4.92 -13.82
N ALA A 325 31.77 -5.83 -13.12
CA ALA A 325 33.24 -5.92 -13.04
C ALA A 325 33.89 -5.95 -14.44
N GLU A 326 33.32 -6.71 -15.36
CA GLU A 326 33.72 -6.80 -16.76
C GLU A 326 33.69 -5.45 -17.46
N SER A 327 32.54 -4.72 -17.38
CA SER A 327 32.38 -3.39 -18.01
C SER A 327 33.33 -2.35 -17.41
N SER A 328 33.60 -2.45 -16.09
CA SER A 328 34.59 -1.60 -15.42
C SER A 328 36.00 -1.84 -15.95
N PHE A 329 36.36 -3.11 -16.17
CA PHE A 329 37.66 -3.49 -16.70
C PHE A 329 37.84 -3.11 -18.16
N ASP A 330 36.82 -3.24 -18.98
CA ASP A 330 36.85 -2.76 -20.37
C ASP A 330 37.11 -1.27 -20.46
N TYR A 331 36.52 -0.49 -19.56
CA TYR A 331 36.79 0.95 -19.48
C TYR A 331 38.25 1.24 -19.06
N VAL A 332 38.79 0.48 -18.12
CA VAL A 332 40.21 0.54 -17.72
C VAL A 332 41.14 0.20 -18.86
N LYS A 333 40.85 -0.86 -19.67
CA LYS A 333 41.62 -1.25 -20.84
C LYS A 333 41.68 -0.10 -21.85
N GLN A 334 40.53 0.47 -22.19
CA GLN A 334 40.47 1.58 -23.16
C GLN A 334 41.29 2.78 -22.67
N TYR A 335 41.22 3.11 -21.39
CA TYR A 335 42.02 4.19 -20.81
C TYR A 335 43.53 3.88 -20.91
N ALA A 336 43.97 2.71 -20.46
CA ALA A 336 45.35 2.33 -20.47
C ALA A 336 45.94 2.28 -21.91
N LEU A 337 45.20 1.72 -22.89
CA LEU A 337 45.58 1.77 -24.28
C LEU A 337 45.75 3.18 -24.82
N ASN A 338 44.89 4.10 -24.42
CA ASN A 338 44.96 5.49 -24.86
C ASN A 338 46.17 6.24 -24.27
N ILE A 339 46.41 6.09 -22.95
CA ILE A 339 47.47 6.82 -22.25
C ILE A 339 48.87 6.35 -22.69
N PHE A 340 49.06 5.06 -22.99
CA PHE A 340 50.35 4.49 -23.43
C PHE A 340 50.54 4.44 -24.95
N LYS A 341 49.53 4.88 -25.74
CA LYS A 341 49.53 4.79 -27.22
C LYS A 341 50.78 5.38 -27.89
N ASN A 342 51.30 6.49 -27.38
CA ASN A 342 52.45 7.22 -27.96
C ASN A 342 53.72 7.04 -27.12
N THR A 343 53.84 5.94 -26.36
CA THR A 343 55.00 5.59 -25.55
C THR A 343 55.62 4.26 -26.01
N ASN A 344 56.84 3.97 -25.59
CA ASN A 344 57.51 2.67 -25.82
C ASN A 344 57.05 1.58 -24.85
N ILE A 345 55.99 1.81 -24.05
CA ILE A 345 55.49 0.91 -23.02
C ILE A 345 54.53 -0.08 -23.67
N LYS A 346 54.82 -1.39 -23.53
CA LYS A 346 53.89 -2.46 -23.96
C LYS A 346 52.94 -2.79 -22.84
N VAL A 347 51.63 -2.66 -23.12
CA VAL A 347 50.57 -2.97 -22.14
C VAL A 347 50.00 -4.36 -22.41
N SER A 348 49.83 -5.16 -21.36
CA SER A 348 49.16 -6.46 -21.40
C SER A 348 48.02 -6.50 -20.40
N PHE A 349 46.97 -7.28 -20.69
CA PHE A 349 45.79 -7.41 -19.86
C PHE A 349 45.55 -8.89 -19.53
N GLU A 350 45.22 -9.19 -18.27
CA GLU A 350 44.76 -10.50 -17.82
C GLU A 350 43.41 -10.42 -17.14
N GLU A 351 42.53 -11.35 -17.49
CA GLU A 351 41.18 -11.42 -16.94
C GLU A 351 40.89 -12.78 -16.34
N ASN A 352 40.44 -12.80 -15.11
CA ASN A 352 39.87 -13.97 -14.45
C ASN A 352 38.54 -13.59 -13.77
N ILE A 353 37.48 -13.57 -14.58
CA ILE A 353 36.14 -13.20 -14.12
C ILE A 353 35.27 -14.46 -14.07
N VAL A 354 35.20 -15.11 -12.91
CA VAL A 354 34.32 -16.24 -12.62
C VAL A 354 32.94 -15.74 -12.21
N THR A 355 32.89 -14.70 -11.35
CA THR A 355 31.68 -14.06 -10.93
C THR A 355 31.70 -12.61 -11.39
N ASN A 356 30.74 -12.21 -12.21
CA ASN A 356 30.64 -10.82 -12.68
C ASN A 356 30.03 -9.93 -11.58
N LYS A 357 30.88 -9.57 -10.59
CA LYS A 357 30.48 -8.76 -9.43
C LYS A 357 29.97 -7.42 -9.89
N ILE A 358 28.88 -6.97 -9.27
CA ILE A 358 28.31 -5.65 -9.50
C ILE A 358 28.92 -4.67 -8.51
N LEU A 359 29.59 -3.64 -9.05
CA LEU A 359 30.17 -2.55 -8.29
C LEU A 359 29.17 -1.40 -8.18
N SER A 360 29.17 -0.73 -7.05
CA SER A 360 28.50 0.56 -6.93
C SER A 360 29.24 1.63 -7.75
N THR A 361 28.53 2.67 -8.12
CA THR A 361 29.07 3.83 -8.84
C THR A 361 30.29 4.43 -8.13
N THR A 362 30.28 4.49 -6.80
CA THR A 362 31.38 5.00 -5.98
C THR A 362 32.60 4.08 -6.03
N GLU A 363 32.40 2.76 -5.92
CA GLU A 363 33.50 1.76 -6.02
C GLU A 363 34.17 1.83 -7.38
N ALA A 364 33.41 1.80 -8.46
CA ALA A 364 33.94 1.88 -9.83
C ALA A 364 34.72 3.18 -10.08
N SER A 365 34.23 4.32 -9.60
CA SER A 365 34.90 5.60 -9.70
C SER A 365 36.23 5.62 -8.95
N ASN A 366 36.26 5.10 -7.71
CA ASN A 366 37.48 5.03 -6.91
C ASN A 366 38.53 4.11 -7.55
N ILE A 367 38.12 2.93 -8.01
CA ILE A 367 38.99 2.00 -8.73
C ILE A 367 39.63 2.69 -9.94
N PHE A 368 38.79 3.35 -10.75
CA PHE A 368 39.27 4.03 -11.94
C PHE A 368 40.28 5.13 -11.62
N ARG A 369 40.04 5.94 -10.56
CA ARG A 369 41.00 6.97 -10.10
C ARG A 369 42.33 6.38 -9.67
N ILE A 370 42.32 5.24 -8.96
CA ILE A 370 43.55 4.54 -8.53
C ILE A 370 44.33 4.08 -9.76
N ILE A 371 43.66 3.50 -10.76
CA ILE A 371 44.28 3.05 -12.00
C ILE A 371 44.87 4.24 -12.81
N GLN A 372 44.15 5.36 -12.88
CA GLN A 372 44.64 6.57 -13.54
C GLN A 372 45.92 7.06 -12.89
N GLU A 373 45.95 7.16 -11.58
CA GLU A 373 47.12 7.61 -10.83
C GLU A 373 48.30 6.64 -11.03
N ALA A 374 48.05 5.32 -10.94
CA ALA A 374 49.07 4.30 -11.21
C ALA A 374 49.66 4.43 -12.62
N CYS A 375 48.84 4.53 -13.65
CA CYS A 375 49.29 4.72 -15.01
C CYS A 375 50.09 6.02 -15.22
N GLN A 376 49.68 7.10 -14.61
CA GLN A 376 50.40 8.38 -14.66
C GLN A 376 51.76 8.29 -13.96
N ASN A 377 51.83 7.61 -12.81
CA ASN A 377 53.09 7.43 -12.07
C ASN A 377 54.07 6.56 -12.87
N ILE A 378 53.58 5.51 -13.53
CA ILE A 378 54.38 4.69 -14.45
C ILE A 378 54.96 5.57 -15.56
N MET A 379 54.16 6.41 -16.21
CA MET A 379 54.65 7.28 -17.30
C MET A 379 55.70 8.29 -16.84
N LYS A 380 55.54 8.87 -15.62
CA LYS A 380 56.40 9.95 -15.17
C LYS A 380 57.67 9.49 -14.46
N HIS A 381 57.64 8.31 -13.81
CA HIS A 381 58.62 7.96 -12.82
C HIS A 381 59.22 6.56 -12.95
N SER A 382 58.54 5.60 -13.57
CA SER A 382 58.99 4.18 -13.47
C SER A 382 60.10 3.79 -14.45
N HIS A 383 60.28 4.50 -15.55
CA HIS A 383 61.14 4.08 -16.67
C HIS A 383 60.83 2.66 -17.20
N ALA A 384 59.62 2.18 -16.97
CA ALA A 384 59.17 0.87 -17.41
C ALA A 384 59.01 0.79 -18.93
N ASN A 385 59.15 -0.40 -19.49
CA ASN A 385 58.84 -0.72 -20.89
C ASN A 385 57.71 -1.74 -21.01
N LYS A 386 57.25 -2.32 -19.91
CA LYS A 386 56.10 -3.23 -19.85
C LYS A 386 55.19 -2.87 -18.68
N VAL A 387 53.91 -2.92 -18.89
CA VAL A 387 52.86 -2.76 -17.90
C VAL A 387 51.85 -3.91 -18.07
N LYS A 388 51.49 -4.55 -16.97
CA LYS A 388 50.47 -5.57 -16.90
C LYS A 388 49.34 -5.08 -15.99
N ILE A 389 48.09 -5.12 -16.51
CA ILE A 389 46.89 -4.81 -15.73
C ILE A 389 46.07 -6.08 -15.69
N SER A 390 45.70 -6.52 -14.46
CA SER A 390 44.91 -7.73 -14.30
C SER A 390 43.68 -7.48 -13.41
N ILE A 391 42.63 -8.26 -13.65
CA ILE A 391 41.41 -8.31 -12.86
C ILE A 391 41.12 -9.75 -12.43
N ILE A 392 40.77 -9.90 -11.13
CA ILE A 392 40.25 -11.16 -10.59
C ILE A 392 38.90 -10.81 -9.96
N SER A 393 37.83 -11.49 -10.40
CA SER A 393 36.49 -11.36 -9.83
C SER A 393 35.92 -12.76 -9.58
N THR A 394 36.10 -13.22 -8.36
CA THR A 394 35.63 -14.51 -7.83
C THR A 394 34.77 -14.22 -6.59
N ASP A 395 35.07 -14.79 -5.45
CA ASP A 395 34.49 -14.41 -4.14
C ASP A 395 34.96 -13.02 -3.67
N TYR A 396 36.09 -12.58 -4.16
CA TYR A 396 36.63 -11.25 -3.97
C TYR A 396 36.85 -10.54 -5.31
N PHE A 397 37.00 -9.23 -5.26
CA PHE A 397 37.33 -8.40 -6.41
C PHE A 397 38.69 -7.78 -6.21
N GLU A 398 39.60 -8.00 -7.13
CA GLU A 398 40.94 -7.47 -7.12
C GLU A 398 41.29 -6.94 -8.51
N ILE A 399 41.95 -5.78 -8.54
CA ILE A 399 42.55 -5.24 -9.75
C ILE A 399 43.99 -4.86 -9.42
N SER A 400 44.93 -5.26 -10.26
CA SER A 400 46.36 -4.98 -10.08
C SER A 400 46.96 -4.29 -11.30
N VAL A 401 47.96 -3.43 -11.03
CA VAL A 401 48.77 -2.78 -12.04
C VAL A 401 50.24 -3.04 -11.69
N GLU A 402 50.95 -3.72 -12.55
CA GLU A 402 52.33 -4.11 -12.39
C GLU A 402 53.18 -3.50 -13.50
N ASP A 403 54.33 -2.91 -13.19
CA ASP A 403 55.30 -2.43 -14.14
C ASP A 403 56.68 -3.03 -13.86
N ASN A 404 57.55 -3.03 -14.87
CA ASN A 404 58.92 -3.53 -14.77
C ASN A 404 59.94 -2.40 -14.60
N GLY A 405 59.55 -1.28 -14.06
CA GLY A 405 60.42 -0.10 -13.87
C GLY A 405 61.32 -0.17 -12.62
N VAL A 406 61.83 1.00 -12.24
CA VAL A 406 62.82 1.11 -11.15
C VAL A 406 62.19 1.00 -9.71
N GLY A 407 60.84 0.94 -9.62
CA GLY A 407 60.15 0.87 -8.32
C GLY A 407 60.25 2.12 -7.47
N PHE A 408 59.78 2.01 -6.25
CA PHE A 408 59.85 3.11 -5.25
C PHE A 408 61.10 2.93 -4.37
N THR A 409 61.90 3.96 -4.22
CA THR A 409 62.91 4.01 -3.17
C THR A 409 62.21 4.17 -1.82
N LYS A 410 62.49 3.27 -0.87
CA LYS A 410 61.98 3.35 0.49
C LYS A 410 62.52 4.58 1.20
#